data_555c5624a48fa83b17490c6078f96934
#
_entry.id   555c5624a48fa83b17490c6078f96934
#
_cell.length_a   1.000
_cell.length_b   1.000
_cell.length_c   1.000
_cell.angle_alpha   90.00
_cell.angle_beta   90.00
_cell.angle_gamma   90.00
#
_symmetry.space_group_name_H-M   'P 1'
#
loop_
_entity.id
_entity.type
_entity.pdbx_description
1 polymer ?
#
loop_
_entity_poly.entity_id
_entity_poly.type
_entity_poly.pdbx_seq_one_letter_code
_entity_poly.pdbx_strand_id
1 'polypeptide(L)'
;MSDTILHADGLYHVYESKAEDGNVVALRGLHIDMKAGEAIAVVGPSGSGKSTLMKCLGGLMKPSAGSVSLAGKNMTRLTGQELVELRQKTVSFIFQEGNLLPDLNARDNVAQPLRHQGVSSKKALALALSLIHI
;
A
#
# COMPACT_ATOMS: atom_id res chain seq x y z
N MET A 1 12.05 11.43 -20.15
CA MET A 1 11.93 10.65 -18.92
C MET A 1 10.47 10.65 -18.49
N SER A 2 9.94 9.51 -18.14
CA SER A 2 8.59 9.42 -17.60
C SER A 2 8.61 9.87 -16.14
N ASP A 3 7.86 10.92 -15.81
CA ASP A 3 7.64 11.35 -14.43
C ASP A 3 6.67 10.43 -13.67
N THR A 4 6.27 9.32 -14.29
CA THR A 4 5.34 8.36 -13.73
C THR A 4 6.00 7.59 -12.59
N ILE A 5 5.48 7.75 -11.39
CA ILE A 5 5.95 7.06 -10.18
C ILE A 5 5.19 5.77 -9.90
N LEU A 6 3.93 5.70 -10.34
CA LEU A 6 3.10 4.50 -10.22
C LEU A 6 2.48 4.21 -11.59
N HIS A 7 2.65 2.98 -12.05
CA HIS A 7 2.04 2.49 -13.28
C HIS A 7 1.38 1.14 -13.00
N ALA A 8 0.11 1.03 -13.26
CA ALA A 8 -0.64 -0.21 -13.17
C ALA A 8 -1.27 -0.53 -14.52
N ASP A 9 -1.05 -1.75 -14.98
CA ASP A 9 -1.50 -2.20 -16.29
C ASP A 9 -2.27 -3.51 -16.20
N GLY A 10 -3.49 -3.48 -16.74
CA GLY A 10 -4.35 -4.65 -16.86
C GLY A 10 -4.65 -5.35 -15.55
N LEU A 11 -4.88 -4.62 -14.46
CA LEU A 11 -5.12 -5.22 -13.15
C LEU A 11 -6.43 -6.00 -13.10
N TYR A 12 -6.32 -7.28 -12.81
CA TYR A 12 -7.42 -8.16 -12.45
C TYR A 12 -7.22 -8.67 -11.04
N HIS A 13 -8.28 -8.71 -10.28
CA HIS A 13 -8.29 -9.41 -8.99
C HIS A 13 -9.60 -10.15 -8.80
N VAL A 14 -9.48 -11.42 -8.50
CA VAL A 14 -10.60 -12.33 -8.29
C VAL A 14 -10.47 -12.92 -6.89
N TYR A 15 -11.52 -12.71 -6.08
CA TYR A 15 -11.67 -13.42 -4.82
C TYR A 15 -12.34 -14.76 -5.08
N GLU A 16 -11.63 -15.84 -4.77
CA GLU A 16 -12.17 -17.19 -4.86
C GLU A 16 -13.13 -17.42 -3.69
N SER A 17 -14.34 -17.80 -3.99
CA SER A 17 -15.33 -18.20 -2.99
C SER A 17 -15.51 -19.72 -3.02
N LYS A 18 -15.51 -20.35 -1.85
CA LYS A 18 -15.89 -21.76 -1.67
C LYS A 18 -17.40 -21.93 -1.60
N ALA A 19 -18.16 -20.85 -1.56
CA ALA A 19 -19.61 -20.85 -1.53
C ALA A 19 -20.22 -21.01 -2.93
N GLU A 20 -21.48 -21.40 -3.01
CA GLU A 20 -22.22 -21.60 -4.26
C GLU A 20 -22.36 -20.30 -5.11
N ASP A 21 -22.14 -19.15 -4.52
CA ASP A 21 -22.24 -17.83 -5.18
C ASP A 21 -21.10 -17.53 -6.15
N GLY A 22 -20.08 -18.38 -6.23
CA GLY A 22 -18.98 -18.28 -7.18
C GLY A 22 -17.96 -17.19 -6.84
N ASN A 23 -17.00 -17.01 -7.75
CA ASN A 23 -15.90 -16.06 -7.59
C ASN A 23 -16.33 -14.62 -7.81
N VAL A 24 -15.78 -13.69 -7.03
CA VAL A 24 -16.04 -12.26 -7.16
C VAL A 24 -14.87 -11.58 -7.85
N VAL A 25 -15.14 -11.00 -9.01
CA VAL A 25 -14.17 -10.19 -9.75
C VAL A 25 -14.18 -8.76 -9.22
N ALA A 26 -13.19 -8.41 -8.43
CA ALA A 26 -13.08 -7.08 -7.81
C ALA A 26 -12.44 -6.04 -8.74
N LEU A 27 -11.44 -6.45 -9.54
CA LEU A 27 -10.79 -5.60 -10.54
C LEU A 27 -10.86 -6.27 -11.90
N ARG A 28 -11.14 -5.48 -12.96
CA ARG A 28 -11.43 -5.97 -14.32
C ARG A 28 -10.61 -5.24 -15.38
N GLY A 29 -9.29 -5.46 -15.40
CA GLY A 29 -8.41 -4.90 -16.41
C GLY A 29 -8.14 -3.40 -16.24
N LEU A 30 -7.99 -2.95 -15.02
CA LEU A 30 -7.81 -1.53 -14.69
C LEU A 30 -6.41 -1.06 -15.05
N HIS A 31 -6.34 0.16 -15.63
CA HIS A 31 -5.10 0.88 -15.91
C HIS A 31 -5.06 2.17 -15.12
N ILE A 32 -3.91 2.48 -14.54
CA ILE A 32 -3.69 3.73 -13.80
C ILE A 32 -2.23 4.18 -13.96
N ASP A 33 -2.04 5.46 -14.25
CA ASP A 33 -0.76 6.14 -14.22
C ASP A 33 -0.82 7.30 -13.25
N MET A 34 0.20 7.41 -12.41
CA MET A 34 0.33 8.50 -11.46
C MET A 34 1.72 9.11 -11.56
N LYS A 35 1.77 10.43 -11.73
CA LYS A 35 3.01 11.20 -11.80
C LYS A 35 3.47 11.67 -10.43
N ALA A 36 4.73 12.02 -10.34
CA ALA A 36 5.27 12.65 -9.13
C ALA A 36 4.51 13.94 -8.80
N GLY A 37 4.13 14.12 -7.54
CA GLY A 37 3.37 15.28 -7.07
C GLY A 37 1.87 15.26 -7.39
N GLU A 38 1.37 14.22 -8.06
CA GLU A 38 -0.05 14.09 -8.38
C GLU A 38 -0.84 13.46 -7.22
N ALA A 39 -2.08 13.87 -7.08
CA ALA A 39 -3.06 13.26 -6.18
C ALA A 39 -4.25 12.72 -6.98
N ILE A 40 -4.59 11.46 -6.79
CA ILE A 40 -5.69 10.79 -7.47
C ILE A 40 -6.74 10.38 -6.43
N ALA A 41 -8.00 10.75 -6.67
CA ALA A 41 -9.13 10.30 -5.88
C ALA A 41 -9.82 9.11 -6.55
N VAL A 42 -9.95 8.00 -5.81
CA VAL A 42 -10.69 6.82 -6.25
C VAL A 42 -12.07 6.86 -5.60
N VAL A 43 -13.09 7.03 -6.39
CA VAL A 43 -14.48 7.19 -5.93
C VAL A 43 -15.38 6.09 -6.50
N GLY A 44 -16.39 5.71 -5.75
CA GLY A 44 -17.37 4.71 -6.16
C GLY A 44 -18.15 4.17 -4.97
N PRO A 45 -19.25 3.43 -5.21
CA PRO A 45 -20.04 2.83 -4.15
C PRO A 45 -19.27 1.76 -3.37
N SER A 46 -19.78 1.40 -2.19
CA SER A 46 -19.26 0.28 -1.41
C SER A 46 -19.30 -1.01 -2.24
N GLY A 47 -18.24 -1.81 -2.15
CA GLY A 47 -18.12 -3.07 -2.91
C GLY A 47 -17.68 -2.90 -4.38
N SER A 48 -17.28 -1.69 -4.81
CA SER A 48 -16.79 -1.43 -6.19
C SER A 48 -15.33 -1.81 -6.44
N GLY A 49 -14.60 -2.29 -5.41
CA GLY A 49 -13.21 -2.71 -5.53
C GLY A 49 -12.15 -1.67 -5.16
N LYS A 50 -12.55 -0.51 -4.62
CA LYS A 50 -11.60 0.57 -4.23
C LYS A 50 -10.52 0.10 -3.25
N SER A 51 -10.90 -0.60 -2.19
CA SER A 51 -9.96 -1.12 -1.19
C SER A 51 -9.02 -2.18 -1.77
N THR A 52 -9.54 -3.03 -2.64
CA THR A 52 -8.74 -4.04 -3.38
C THR A 52 -7.71 -3.35 -4.28
N LEU A 53 -8.14 -2.32 -5.02
CA LEU A 53 -7.25 -1.52 -5.85
C LEU A 53 -6.12 -0.90 -5.02
N MET A 54 -6.43 -0.24 -3.92
CA MET A 54 -5.44 0.38 -3.05
C MET A 54 -4.43 -0.63 -2.49
N LYS A 55 -4.90 -1.82 -2.10
CA LYS A 55 -4.02 -2.89 -1.63
C LYS A 55 -3.09 -3.42 -2.73
N CYS A 56 -3.59 -3.55 -3.96
CA CYS A 56 -2.79 -3.97 -5.10
C CYS A 56 -1.74 -2.91 -5.48
N LEU A 57 -2.14 -1.63 -5.55
CA LEU A 57 -1.24 -0.52 -5.89
C LEU A 57 -0.11 -0.34 -4.87
N GLY A 58 -0.39 -0.61 -3.60
CA GLY A 58 0.59 -0.49 -2.53
C GLY A 58 1.38 -1.75 -2.21
N GLY A 59 1.17 -2.84 -2.96
CA GLY A 59 1.89 -4.09 -2.74
C GLY A 59 1.48 -4.86 -1.48
N LEU A 60 0.32 -4.55 -0.88
CA LEU A 60 -0.24 -5.35 0.23
C LEU A 60 -0.93 -6.61 -0.27
N MET A 61 -1.35 -6.59 -1.52
CA MET A 61 -2.04 -7.71 -2.16
C MET A 61 -1.49 -7.89 -3.57
N LYS A 62 -1.20 -9.12 -3.95
CA LYS A 62 -0.81 -9.45 -5.31
C LYS A 62 -2.07 -9.54 -6.18
N PRO A 63 -2.15 -8.81 -7.31
CA PRO A 63 -3.26 -8.96 -8.24
C PRO A 63 -3.27 -10.37 -8.86
N SER A 64 -4.44 -10.84 -9.27
CA SER A 64 -4.58 -12.14 -9.95
C SER A 64 -3.95 -12.11 -11.34
N ALA A 65 -3.99 -10.96 -12.02
CA ALA A 65 -3.32 -10.71 -13.29
C ALA A 65 -3.00 -9.22 -13.45
N GLY A 66 -2.14 -8.90 -14.38
CA GLY A 66 -1.64 -7.54 -14.62
C GLY A 66 -0.37 -7.23 -13.85
N SER A 67 0.05 -6.00 -13.89
CA SER A 67 1.29 -5.56 -13.25
C SER A 67 1.15 -4.21 -12.56
N VAL A 68 1.93 -4.00 -11.51
CA VAL A 68 2.09 -2.72 -10.83
C VAL A 68 3.57 -2.41 -10.73
N SER A 69 3.96 -1.27 -11.25
CA SER A 69 5.31 -0.73 -11.12
C SER A 69 5.29 0.52 -10.24
N LEU A 70 6.20 0.58 -9.30
CA LEU A 70 6.37 1.69 -8.38
C LEU A 70 7.83 2.15 -8.39
N ALA A 71 8.06 3.44 -8.60
CA ALA A 71 9.39 4.02 -8.72
C ALA A 71 10.30 3.23 -9.70
N GLY A 72 9.75 2.80 -10.83
CA GLY A 72 10.45 2.04 -11.87
C GLY A 72 10.66 0.55 -11.59
N LYS A 73 10.19 0.04 -10.44
CA LYS A 73 10.28 -1.38 -10.08
C LYS A 73 8.93 -2.07 -10.19
N ASN A 74 8.87 -3.18 -10.89
CA ASN A 74 7.66 -3.98 -11.03
C ASN A 74 7.41 -4.80 -9.75
N MET A 75 6.50 -4.33 -8.90
CA MET A 75 6.18 -4.98 -7.63
C MET A 75 5.59 -6.37 -7.79
N THR A 76 4.90 -6.65 -8.89
CA THR A 76 4.26 -7.95 -9.11
C THR A 76 5.25 -9.07 -9.38
N ARG A 77 6.50 -8.72 -9.71
CA ARG A 77 7.61 -9.66 -9.92
C ARG A 77 8.49 -9.83 -8.67
N LEU A 78 8.40 -8.90 -7.72
CA LEU A 78 9.16 -8.97 -6.49
C LEU A 78 8.50 -9.93 -5.50
N THR A 79 9.32 -10.63 -4.72
CA THR A 79 8.86 -11.54 -3.67
C THR A 79 9.72 -11.39 -2.43
N GLY A 80 9.19 -11.85 -1.29
CA GLY A 80 9.94 -11.90 -0.05
C GLY A 80 10.53 -10.55 0.36
N GLN A 81 11.82 -10.56 0.65
CA GLN A 81 12.54 -9.41 1.21
C GLN A 81 12.57 -8.20 0.28
N GLU A 82 12.71 -8.40 -1.02
CA GLU A 82 12.76 -7.30 -1.99
C GLU A 82 11.47 -6.47 -2.01
N LEU A 83 10.31 -7.13 -1.93
CA LEU A 83 9.01 -6.46 -1.86
C LEU A 83 8.86 -5.71 -0.54
N VAL A 84 9.29 -6.30 0.57
CA VAL A 84 9.27 -5.66 1.89
C VAL A 84 10.12 -4.39 1.88
N GLU A 85 11.33 -4.45 1.36
CA GLU A 85 12.23 -3.29 1.27
C GLU A 85 11.67 -2.17 0.39
N LEU A 86 11.10 -2.50 -0.77
CA LEU A 86 10.46 -1.52 -1.63
C LEU A 86 9.31 -0.82 -0.90
N ARG A 87 8.47 -1.58 -0.23
CA ARG A 87 7.34 -1.03 0.54
C ARG A 87 7.81 -0.13 1.69
N GLN A 88 8.80 -0.56 2.46
CA GLN A 88 9.34 0.22 3.58
C GLN A 88 9.87 1.60 3.16
N LYS A 89 10.47 1.68 1.97
CA LYS A 89 11.14 2.90 1.47
C LYS A 89 10.26 3.79 0.63
N THR A 90 9.22 3.25 0.00
CA THR A 90 8.54 3.94 -1.11
C THR A 90 7.05 4.15 -0.90
N VAL A 91 6.39 3.30 -0.07
CA VAL A 91 4.94 3.34 0.12
C VAL A 91 4.58 3.54 1.58
N SER A 92 3.55 4.33 1.82
CA SER A 92 2.91 4.42 3.12
C SER A 92 1.40 4.25 2.97
N PHE A 93 0.77 3.60 3.94
CA PHE A 93 -0.67 3.39 4.00
C PHE A 93 -1.29 4.15 5.16
N ILE A 94 -2.41 4.78 4.88
CA ILE A 94 -3.35 5.24 5.91
C ILE A 94 -4.58 4.36 5.79
N PHE A 95 -4.79 3.50 6.79
CA PHE A 95 -5.92 2.58 6.83
C PHE A 95 -7.20 3.31 7.25
N GLN A 96 -8.34 2.75 6.88
CA GLN A 96 -9.66 3.27 7.28
C GLN A 96 -9.83 3.25 8.80
N GLU A 97 -9.36 2.22 9.47
CA GLU A 97 -9.25 2.14 10.93
C GLU A 97 -7.85 2.53 11.37
N GLY A 98 -7.70 3.04 12.60
CA GLY A 98 -6.46 3.64 13.08
C GLY A 98 -5.23 2.75 13.04
N ASN A 99 -5.39 1.42 12.97
CA ASN A 99 -4.29 0.45 12.86
C ASN A 99 -3.17 0.65 13.89
N LEU A 100 -3.57 1.09 15.09
CA LEU A 100 -2.65 1.28 16.21
C LEU A 100 -2.39 -0.05 16.92
N LEU A 101 -1.17 -0.22 17.39
CA LEU A 101 -0.78 -1.37 18.21
C LEU A 101 -1.24 -1.10 19.66
N PRO A 102 -2.18 -1.88 20.20
CA PRO A 102 -2.80 -1.59 21.49
C PRO A 102 -1.83 -1.70 22.67
N ASP A 103 -0.79 -2.52 22.53
CA ASP A 103 0.23 -2.75 23.56
C ASP A 103 1.30 -1.65 23.60
N LEU A 104 1.26 -0.69 22.68
CA LEU A 104 2.20 0.40 22.58
C LEU A 104 1.54 1.74 22.96
N ASN A 105 2.30 2.61 23.60
CA ASN A 105 1.87 4.00 23.82
C ASN A 105 1.90 4.80 22.51
N ALA A 106 1.39 6.05 22.53
CA ALA A 106 1.32 6.92 21.36
C ALA A 106 2.70 7.17 20.71
N ARG A 107 3.71 7.47 21.52
CA ARG A 107 5.07 7.70 21.04
C ARG A 107 5.64 6.48 20.32
N ASP A 108 5.49 5.30 20.89
CA ASP A 108 6.01 4.07 20.31
C ASP A 108 5.25 3.67 19.04
N ASN A 109 3.93 3.89 18.95
CA ASN A 109 3.15 3.73 17.74
C ASN A 109 3.66 4.62 16.60
N VAL A 110 3.92 5.89 16.86
CA VAL A 110 4.45 6.84 15.87
C VAL A 110 5.89 6.48 15.46
N ALA A 111 6.70 5.95 16.38
CA ALA A 111 8.08 5.55 16.10
C ALA A 111 8.22 4.27 15.27
N GLN A 112 7.23 3.39 15.26
CA GLN A 112 7.32 2.08 14.60
C GLN A 112 7.68 2.14 13.11
N PRO A 113 7.03 2.97 12.27
CA PRO A 113 7.42 3.07 10.84
C PRO A 113 8.88 3.48 10.66
N LEU A 114 9.39 4.37 11.49
CA LEU A 114 10.80 4.81 11.43
C LEU A 114 11.75 3.67 11.79
N ARG A 115 11.41 2.85 12.78
CA ARG A 115 12.19 1.66 13.15
C ARG A 115 12.23 0.65 12.01
N HIS A 116 11.09 0.42 11.35
CA HIS A 116 11.02 -0.46 10.19
C HIS A 116 11.84 0.05 9.00
N GLN A 117 12.04 1.35 8.90
CA GLN A 117 12.93 1.97 7.91
C GLN A 117 14.42 1.92 8.29
N GLY A 118 14.76 1.33 9.43
CA GLY A 118 16.13 1.20 9.90
C GLY A 118 16.65 2.36 10.75
N VAL A 119 15.79 3.29 11.15
CA VAL A 119 16.16 4.36 12.10
C VAL A 119 16.37 3.78 13.49
N SER A 120 17.46 4.17 14.18
CA SER A 120 17.73 3.69 15.53
C SER A 120 16.58 4.03 16.49
N SER A 121 16.31 3.17 17.47
CA SER A 121 15.22 3.36 18.43
C SER A 121 15.27 4.73 19.13
N LYS A 122 16.45 5.17 19.54
CA LYS A 122 16.64 6.49 20.19
C LYS A 122 16.23 7.64 19.28
N LYS A 123 16.69 7.62 18.02
CA LYS A 123 16.35 8.65 17.03
C LYS A 123 14.88 8.58 16.63
N ALA A 124 14.33 7.39 16.47
CA ALA A 124 12.92 7.18 16.13
C ALA A 124 12.00 7.74 17.22
N LEU A 125 12.30 7.51 18.50
CA LEU A 125 11.54 8.06 19.62
C LEU A 125 11.63 9.59 19.70
N ALA A 126 12.79 10.17 19.44
CA ALA A 126 12.97 11.62 19.42
C ALA A 126 12.17 12.26 18.29
N LEU A 127 12.19 11.69 17.08
CA LEU A 127 11.39 12.15 15.94
C LEU A 127 9.89 11.99 16.19
N ALA A 128 9.47 10.87 16.79
CA ALA A 128 8.06 10.64 17.15
C ALA A 128 7.55 11.72 18.11
N LEU A 129 8.31 12.07 19.13
CA LEU A 129 7.94 13.14 20.07
C LEU A 129 7.81 14.50 19.37
N SER A 130 8.62 14.79 18.37
CA SER A 130 8.53 16.04 17.61
C SER A 130 7.26 16.13 16.76
N LEU A 131 6.65 15.00 16.41
CA LEU A 131 5.41 14.94 15.62
C LEU A 131 4.14 14.94 16.48
N ILE A 132 4.25 14.55 17.74
CA ILE A 132 3.12 14.52 18.67
C ILE A 132 3.02 15.90 19.34
N HIS A 133 2.08 16.71 18.84
CA HIS A 133 1.76 18.02 19.41
C HIS A 133 0.49 17.90 20.26
N ILE A 134 0.65 17.97 21.55
CA ILE A 134 -0.46 18.01 22.50
C ILE A 134 -0.43 19.35 23.23
#